data_8d204ec2d0a36f565b3da05206b8406b
#
_entry.id   8d204ec2d0a36f565b3da05206b8406b
#
_cell.length_a   1.000
_cell.length_b   1.000
_cell.length_c   1.000
_cell.angle_alpha   90.00
_cell.angle_beta   90.00
_cell.angle_gamma   90.00
#
_symmetry.space_group_name_H-M   'P 1'
#
loop_
_entity.id
_entity.type
_entity.pdbx_description
1 polymer ?
#
loop_
_entity_poly.entity_id
_entity_poly.type
_entity_poly.pdbx_seq_one_letter_code
_entity_poly.pdbx_strand_id
1 'polypeptide(L)'
;MEEQYSIRTLYQHEWEEAMRLAWDTFMIYEAPDYSMRGVQSFRDFIRDPGLKKMFLKGEYQTWGAFDKGIMIGIVSIRNRSHISLLFVDSDHHHQGIATALLQTLFSYARNEMDISEITVNAAPYATDFYHKIGFTDLCEEKETDGIRYTPMIIRL
;
A
#
# COMPACT_ATOMS: atom_id res chain seq x y z
N MET A 1 -21.49 -14.98 -1.85
CA MET A 1 -20.30 -15.85 -1.90
C MET A 1 -19.41 -15.52 -0.74
N GLU A 2 -18.95 -16.53 -0.04
CA GLU A 2 -18.03 -16.34 1.05
C GLU A 2 -16.69 -15.82 0.54
N GLU A 3 -16.13 -14.87 1.26
CA GLU A 3 -14.78 -14.42 0.98
C GLU A 3 -13.81 -15.56 1.29
N GLN A 4 -12.92 -15.87 0.34
CA GLN A 4 -11.97 -16.97 0.49
C GLN A 4 -10.61 -16.49 0.99
N TYR A 5 -10.53 -15.28 1.50
CA TYR A 5 -9.29 -14.72 2.03
C TYR A 5 -9.52 -14.09 3.40
N SER A 6 -8.44 -13.95 4.14
CA SER A 6 -8.44 -13.30 5.46
C SER A 6 -7.44 -12.15 5.47
N ILE A 7 -7.68 -11.16 6.34
CA ILE A 7 -6.78 -10.01 6.51
C ILE A 7 -6.34 -9.96 7.96
N ARG A 8 -5.03 -9.80 8.15
CA ARG A 8 -4.43 -9.64 9.48
C ARG A 8 -3.12 -8.87 9.37
N THR A 9 -2.61 -8.40 10.52
CA THR A 9 -1.27 -7.83 10.56
C THR A 9 -0.23 -8.91 10.22
N LEU A 10 0.88 -8.50 9.61
CA LEU A 10 1.94 -9.42 9.25
C LEU A 10 2.71 -9.89 10.49
N TYR A 11 3.15 -11.14 10.46
CA TYR A 11 4.15 -11.64 11.39
C TYR A 11 5.55 -11.15 10.96
N GLN A 12 6.48 -11.11 11.91
CA GLN A 12 7.82 -10.58 11.63
C GLN A 12 8.54 -11.33 10.50
N HIS A 13 8.36 -12.65 10.44
CA HIS A 13 9.02 -13.48 9.43
C HIS A 13 8.42 -13.33 8.03
N GLU A 14 7.33 -12.57 7.88
CA GLU A 14 6.66 -12.38 6.59
C GLU A 14 7.13 -11.13 5.83
N TRP A 15 8.05 -10.35 6.42
CA TRP A 15 8.49 -9.09 5.81
C TRP A 15 9.06 -9.26 4.41
N GLU A 16 9.97 -10.23 4.22
CA GLU A 16 10.63 -10.45 2.93
C GLU A 16 9.64 -10.86 1.85
N GLU A 17 8.66 -11.70 2.20
CA GLU A 17 7.60 -12.09 1.28
C GLU A 17 6.73 -10.90 0.89
N ALA A 18 6.40 -10.03 1.84
CA ALA A 18 5.62 -8.82 1.58
C ALA A 18 6.36 -7.88 0.63
N MET A 19 7.67 -7.69 0.83
CA MET A 19 8.46 -6.82 -0.03
C MET A 19 8.64 -7.42 -1.43
N ARG A 20 8.68 -8.74 -1.55
CA ARG A 20 8.70 -9.41 -2.85
C ARG A 20 7.38 -9.19 -3.59
N LEU A 21 6.25 -9.33 -2.90
CA LEU A 21 4.94 -9.06 -3.50
C LEU A 21 4.86 -7.61 -3.97
N ALA A 22 5.33 -6.67 -3.15
CA ALA A 22 5.36 -5.25 -3.51
C ALA A 22 6.20 -5.02 -4.77
N TRP A 23 7.38 -5.61 -4.83
CA TRP A 23 8.26 -5.47 -5.99
C TRP A 23 7.65 -6.05 -7.26
N ASP A 24 7.14 -7.28 -7.20
CA ASP A 24 6.58 -7.96 -8.36
C ASP A 24 5.39 -7.20 -8.94
N THR A 25 4.49 -6.72 -8.09
CA THR A 25 3.33 -5.94 -8.55
C THR A 25 3.71 -4.54 -9.01
N PHE A 26 4.66 -3.90 -8.34
CA PHE A 26 5.19 -2.61 -8.77
C PHE A 26 5.75 -2.69 -10.20
N MET A 27 6.51 -3.74 -10.51
CA MET A 27 7.12 -3.90 -11.83
C MET A 27 6.09 -4.07 -12.93
N ILE A 28 4.93 -4.65 -12.62
CA ILE A 28 3.85 -4.84 -13.61
C ILE A 28 3.06 -3.55 -13.81
N TYR A 29 2.67 -2.88 -12.73
CA TYR A 29 1.66 -1.83 -12.79
C TYR A 29 2.19 -0.40 -12.68
N GLU A 30 3.31 -0.19 -12.00
CA GLU A 30 3.83 1.15 -11.74
C GLU A 30 5.11 1.45 -12.52
N ALA A 31 6.02 0.51 -12.61
CA ALA A 31 7.31 0.73 -13.27
C ALA A 31 7.16 1.24 -14.72
N PRO A 32 6.17 0.80 -15.52
CA PRO A 32 6.00 1.33 -16.88
C PRO A 32 5.78 2.85 -16.94
N ASP A 33 5.25 3.45 -15.89
CA ASP A 33 5.01 4.89 -15.83
C ASP A 33 6.19 5.68 -15.23
N TYR A 34 7.25 5.00 -14.82
CA TYR A 34 8.36 5.63 -14.12
C TYR A 34 9.66 5.53 -14.92
N SER A 35 10.55 6.50 -14.69
CA SER A 35 11.91 6.43 -15.22
C SER A 35 12.72 5.34 -14.46
N MET A 36 13.89 5.01 -14.97
CA MET A 36 14.79 4.08 -14.28
C MET A 36 15.13 4.58 -12.87
N ARG A 37 15.22 5.90 -12.70
CA ARG A 37 15.46 6.49 -11.38
C ARG A 37 14.30 6.18 -10.42
N GLY A 38 13.06 6.25 -10.92
CA GLY A 38 11.87 5.94 -10.11
C GLY A 38 11.84 4.48 -9.69
N VAL A 39 12.15 3.58 -10.60
CA VAL A 39 12.25 2.14 -10.29
C VAL A 39 13.33 1.90 -9.23
N GLN A 40 14.49 2.54 -9.37
CA GLN A 40 15.57 2.43 -8.41
C GLN A 40 15.17 3.01 -7.04
N SER A 41 14.48 4.14 -7.03
CA SER A 41 13.99 4.77 -5.79
C SER A 41 13.07 3.84 -5.02
N PHE A 42 12.14 3.19 -5.71
CA PHE A 42 11.24 2.24 -5.06
C PHE A 42 11.99 1.01 -4.54
N ARG A 43 12.92 0.49 -5.34
CA ARG A 43 13.76 -0.64 -4.94
C ARG A 43 14.53 -0.33 -3.66
N ASP A 44 15.16 0.84 -3.62
CA ASP A 44 15.92 1.28 -2.44
C ASP A 44 15.02 1.42 -1.22
N PHE A 45 13.80 1.92 -1.41
CA PHE A 45 12.85 2.08 -0.32
C PHE A 45 12.48 0.74 0.32
N ILE A 46 12.09 -0.25 -0.48
CA ILE A 46 11.66 -1.55 0.08
C ILE A 46 12.82 -2.40 0.58
N ARG A 47 14.05 -2.07 0.22
CA ARG A 47 15.27 -2.74 0.68
C ARG A 47 15.95 -2.02 1.84
N ASP A 48 15.44 -0.87 2.24
CA ASP A 48 16.05 -0.09 3.31
C ASP A 48 15.97 -0.87 4.63
N PRO A 49 17.12 -1.18 5.27
CA PRO A 49 17.11 -1.85 6.57
C PRO A 49 16.38 -1.04 7.65
N GLY A 50 16.34 0.28 7.51
CA GLY A 50 15.63 1.16 8.43
C GLY A 50 14.13 0.93 8.40
N LEU A 51 13.57 0.67 7.20
CA LEU A 51 12.14 0.37 7.06
C LEU A 51 11.79 -0.94 7.74
N LYS A 52 12.57 -1.98 7.51
CA LYS A 52 12.37 -3.27 8.17
C LYS A 52 12.47 -3.12 9.69
N LYS A 53 13.42 -2.33 10.17
CA LYS A 53 13.61 -2.09 11.60
C LYS A 53 12.37 -1.41 12.20
N MET A 54 11.78 -0.44 11.50
CA MET A 54 10.54 0.19 11.94
C MET A 54 9.40 -0.84 12.02
N PHE A 55 9.30 -1.71 11.04
CA PHE A 55 8.30 -2.77 11.04
C PHE A 55 8.47 -3.69 12.25
N LEU A 56 9.70 -4.13 12.51
CA LEU A 56 9.99 -5.02 13.65
C LEU A 56 9.68 -4.38 15.00
N LYS A 57 9.75 -3.05 15.07
CA LYS A 57 9.42 -2.30 16.30
C LYS A 57 7.93 -1.96 16.41
N GLY A 58 7.11 -2.31 15.41
CA GLY A 58 5.70 -1.96 15.41
C GLY A 58 5.42 -0.53 14.99
N GLU A 59 6.38 0.18 14.43
CA GLU A 59 6.24 1.57 14.00
C GLU A 59 5.81 1.72 12.54
N TYR A 60 5.79 0.61 11.79
CA TYR A 60 5.37 0.57 10.39
C TYR A 60 4.33 -0.53 10.26
N GLN A 61 3.07 -0.16 10.50
CA GLN A 61 1.97 -1.13 10.52
C GLN A 61 1.70 -1.66 9.12
N THR A 62 1.68 -2.97 8.98
CA THR A 62 1.44 -3.65 7.70
C THR A 62 0.45 -4.78 7.89
N TRP A 63 -0.61 -4.77 7.05
CA TRP A 63 -1.59 -5.84 6.99
C TRP A 63 -1.41 -6.62 5.70
N GLY A 64 -1.69 -7.90 5.76
CA GLY A 64 -1.69 -8.78 4.60
C GLY A 64 -3.04 -9.42 4.39
N ALA A 65 -3.37 -9.68 3.12
CA ALA A 65 -4.50 -10.52 2.73
C ALA A 65 -3.95 -11.89 2.34
N PHE A 66 -4.58 -12.95 2.82
CA PHE A 66 -4.09 -14.32 2.63
C PHE A 66 -5.22 -15.21 2.10
N ASP A 67 -4.94 -15.90 1.01
CA ASP A 67 -5.84 -16.91 0.44
C ASP A 67 -5.21 -18.28 0.69
N LYS A 68 -5.84 -19.08 1.55
CA LYS A 68 -5.34 -20.42 1.94
C LYS A 68 -3.88 -20.36 2.41
N GLY A 69 -3.55 -19.32 3.20
CA GLY A 69 -2.22 -19.16 3.75
C GLY A 69 -1.21 -18.50 2.82
N ILE A 70 -1.60 -18.18 1.59
CA ILE A 70 -0.73 -17.52 0.61
C ILE A 70 -1.00 -16.02 0.64
N MET A 71 0.06 -15.22 0.79
CA MET A 71 -0.06 -13.76 0.79
C MET A 71 -0.41 -13.26 -0.61
N ILE A 72 -1.56 -12.59 -0.72
CA ILE A 72 -2.07 -12.09 -2.01
C ILE A 72 -2.19 -10.57 -2.07
N GLY A 73 -1.97 -9.89 -0.96
CA GLY A 73 -2.00 -8.44 -0.94
C GLY A 73 -1.44 -7.89 0.35
N ILE A 74 -1.01 -6.64 0.32
CA ILE A 74 -0.52 -5.91 1.50
C ILE A 74 -0.97 -4.46 1.46
N VAL A 75 -1.09 -3.87 2.65
CA VAL A 75 -1.23 -2.43 2.83
C VAL A 75 -0.43 -2.01 4.04
N SER A 76 0.24 -0.87 3.96
CA SER A 76 0.97 -0.33 5.09
C SER A 76 0.69 1.15 5.28
N ILE A 77 0.80 1.60 6.53
CA ILE A 77 0.67 3.00 6.91
C ILE A 77 1.95 3.44 7.61
N ARG A 78 2.40 4.67 7.32
CA ARG A 78 3.53 5.28 8.00
C ARG A 78 3.19 6.71 8.40
N ASN A 79 3.99 7.28 9.29
CA ASN A 79 3.77 8.64 9.79
C ASN A 79 2.33 8.81 10.29
N ARG A 80 1.76 7.75 10.85
CA ARG A 80 0.42 7.66 11.45
C ARG A 80 -0.75 7.74 10.47
N SER A 81 -0.62 8.48 9.36
CA SER A 81 -1.78 8.80 8.52
C SER A 81 -1.49 8.75 7.02
N HIS A 82 -0.36 8.18 6.61
CA HIS A 82 0.00 8.11 5.20
C HIS A 82 0.08 6.66 4.73
N ILE A 83 -0.69 6.31 3.69
CA ILE A 83 -0.59 4.99 3.07
C ILE A 83 0.75 4.91 2.34
N SER A 84 1.58 3.95 2.74
CA SER A 84 2.92 3.80 2.20
C SER A 84 2.97 2.78 1.06
N LEU A 85 2.31 1.64 1.23
CA LEU A 85 2.27 0.56 0.23
C LEU A 85 0.83 0.04 0.15
N LEU A 86 0.37 -0.23 -1.07
CA LEU A 86 -0.87 -0.96 -1.32
C LEU A 86 -0.67 -1.76 -2.59
N PHE A 87 -0.53 -3.06 -2.46
CA PHE A 87 -0.29 -3.96 -3.59
C PHE A 87 -1.13 -5.21 -3.44
N VAL A 88 -1.74 -5.64 -4.55
CA VAL A 88 -2.50 -6.89 -4.63
C VAL A 88 -1.93 -7.70 -5.79
N ASP A 89 -1.70 -8.98 -5.57
CA ASP A 89 -1.20 -9.90 -6.59
C ASP A 89 -2.06 -9.83 -7.85
N SER A 90 -1.42 -9.84 -9.02
CA SER A 90 -2.08 -9.64 -10.30
C SER A 90 -3.19 -10.67 -10.58
N ASP A 91 -3.04 -11.90 -10.11
CA ASP A 91 -4.04 -12.94 -10.28
C ASP A 91 -5.29 -12.72 -9.42
N HIS A 92 -5.23 -11.78 -8.47
CA HIS A 92 -6.31 -11.50 -7.52
C HIS A 92 -6.89 -10.10 -7.67
N HIS A 93 -6.62 -9.42 -8.79
CA HIS A 93 -7.20 -8.11 -9.07
C HIS A 93 -8.71 -8.22 -9.33
N HIS A 94 -9.43 -7.13 -9.14
CA HIS A 94 -10.89 -7.03 -9.34
C HIS A 94 -11.72 -7.94 -8.42
N GLN A 95 -11.15 -8.35 -7.27
CA GLN A 95 -11.86 -9.16 -6.27
C GLN A 95 -12.16 -8.39 -4.99
N GLY A 96 -11.95 -7.07 -4.99
CA GLY A 96 -12.23 -6.23 -3.83
C GLY A 96 -11.19 -6.32 -2.71
N ILE A 97 -10.06 -6.96 -2.94
CA ILE A 97 -9.03 -7.17 -1.91
C ILE A 97 -8.39 -5.84 -1.50
N ALA A 98 -8.04 -4.98 -2.46
CA ALA A 98 -7.46 -3.68 -2.16
C ALA A 98 -8.42 -2.82 -1.32
N THR A 99 -9.71 -2.83 -1.67
CA THR A 99 -10.73 -2.12 -0.91
C THR A 99 -10.83 -2.67 0.52
N ALA A 100 -10.82 -3.99 0.68
CA ALA A 100 -10.89 -4.63 2.00
C ALA A 100 -9.66 -4.30 2.85
N LEU A 101 -8.47 -4.28 2.25
CA LEU A 101 -7.24 -3.87 2.93
C LEU A 101 -7.34 -2.43 3.41
N LEU A 102 -7.81 -1.52 2.56
CA LEU A 102 -7.99 -0.13 2.93
C LEU A 102 -9.02 0.05 4.05
N GLN A 103 -10.14 -0.68 4.00
CA GLN A 103 -11.15 -0.61 5.05
C GLN A 103 -10.58 -1.07 6.39
N THR A 104 -9.74 -2.09 6.39
CA THR A 104 -9.07 -2.56 7.60
C THR A 104 -8.15 -1.46 8.16
N LEU A 105 -7.37 -0.82 7.29
CA LEU A 105 -6.49 0.27 7.67
C LEU A 105 -7.29 1.46 8.20
N PHE A 106 -8.40 1.83 7.56
CA PHE A 106 -9.24 2.94 7.99
C PHE A 106 -9.85 2.68 9.37
N SER A 107 -10.33 1.45 9.61
CA SER A 107 -10.87 1.07 10.92
C SER A 107 -9.81 1.19 12.01
N TYR A 108 -8.61 0.71 11.74
CA TYR A 108 -7.50 0.83 12.67
C TYR A 108 -7.16 2.30 12.95
N ALA A 109 -7.02 3.09 11.90
CA ALA A 109 -6.68 4.51 12.04
C ALA A 109 -7.72 5.26 12.86
N ARG A 110 -9.00 5.03 12.58
CA ARG A 110 -10.09 5.71 13.27
C ARG A 110 -10.25 5.24 14.71
N ASN A 111 -10.25 3.93 14.94
CA ASN A 111 -10.61 3.36 16.24
C ASN A 111 -9.42 3.24 17.20
N GLU A 112 -8.22 2.96 16.68
CA GLU A 112 -7.03 2.72 17.51
C GLU A 112 -6.10 3.91 17.57
N MET A 113 -6.09 4.77 16.53
CA MET A 113 -5.16 5.88 16.41
C MET A 113 -5.83 7.24 16.54
N ASP A 114 -7.15 7.30 16.58
CA ASP A 114 -7.94 8.54 16.62
C ASP A 114 -7.56 9.48 15.47
N ILE A 115 -7.42 8.91 14.27
CA ILE A 115 -7.05 9.64 13.06
C ILE A 115 -8.29 9.82 12.19
N SER A 116 -8.51 11.05 11.71
CA SER A 116 -9.67 11.41 10.90
C SER A 116 -9.36 11.64 9.43
N GLU A 117 -8.10 11.67 9.05
CA GLU A 117 -7.68 11.91 7.66
C GLU A 117 -6.53 10.97 7.30
N ILE A 118 -6.59 10.43 6.07
CA ILE A 118 -5.53 9.56 5.53
C ILE A 118 -5.09 10.14 4.20
N THR A 119 -3.77 10.19 3.98
CA THR A 119 -3.19 10.62 2.71
C THR A 119 -2.56 9.46 1.98
N VAL A 120 -2.41 9.61 0.67
CA VAL A 120 -1.72 8.67 -0.20
C VAL A 120 -1.08 9.42 -1.36
N ASN A 121 0.03 8.91 -1.85
CA ASN A 121 0.61 9.36 -3.11
C ASN A 121 0.23 8.32 -4.16
N ALA A 122 -0.82 8.60 -4.94
CA ALA A 122 -1.40 7.63 -5.85
C ALA A 122 -0.57 7.53 -7.14
N ALA A 123 -0.18 6.31 -7.52
CA ALA A 123 0.46 6.06 -8.80
C ALA A 123 -0.51 6.38 -9.94
N PRO A 124 -0.02 6.76 -11.14
CA PRO A 124 -0.91 7.14 -12.24
C PRO A 124 -1.99 6.10 -12.55
N TYR A 125 -1.64 4.81 -12.53
CA TYR A 125 -2.62 3.76 -12.84
C TYR A 125 -3.69 3.59 -11.74
N ALA A 126 -3.45 4.09 -10.53
CA ALA A 126 -4.30 3.84 -9.37
C ALA A 126 -5.20 5.03 -9.00
N THR A 127 -5.07 6.18 -9.68
CA THR A 127 -5.83 7.39 -9.32
C THR A 127 -7.33 7.17 -9.35
N ASP A 128 -7.85 6.49 -10.38
CA ASP A 128 -9.29 6.22 -10.50
C ASP A 128 -9.79 5.34 -9.35
N PHE A 129 -8.99 4.36 -8.94
CA PHE A 129 -9.32 3.50 -7.82
C PHE A 129 -9.49 4.32 -6.53
N TYR A 130 -8.52 5.20 -6.24
CA TYR A 130 -8.60 6.02 -5.03
C TYR A 130 -9.75 7.01 -5.09
N HIS A 131 -10.04 7.59 -6.24
CA HIS A 131 -11.20 8.47 -6.40
C HIS A 131 -12.50 7.72 -6.09
N LYS A 132 -12.65 6.49 -6.54
CA LYS A 132 -13.85 5.69 -6.27
C LYS A 132 -14.00 5.33 -4.80
N ILE A 133 -12.90 5.18 -4.08
CA ILE A 133 -12.92 4.94 -2.64
C ILE A 133 -13.37 6.18 -1.88
N GLY A 134 -13.14 7.38 -2.43
CA GLY A 134 -13.54 8.64 -1.83
C GLY A 134 -12.40 9.61 -1.60
N PHE A 135 -11.20 9.30 -2.09
CA PHE A 135 -10.08 10.23 -2.01
C PHE A 135 -10.26 11.39 -2.98
N THR A 136 -9.78 12.56 -2.59
CA THR A 136 -9.72 13.74 -3.46
C THR A 136 -8.28 14.19 -3.63
N ASP A 137 -7.98 14.79 -4.79
CA ASP A 137 -6.63 15.26 -5.09
C ASP A 137 -6.29 16.47 -4.22
N LEU A 138 -5.09 16.46 -3.64
CA LEU A 138 -4.55 17.61 -2.94
C LEU A 138 -3.95 18.63 -3.89
N CYS A 139 -3.41 18.15 -5.01
CA CYS A 139 -2.82 19.00 -6.07
C CYS A 139 -2.64 18.16 -7.33
N GLU A 140 -2.05 18.77 -8.36
CA GLU A 140 -1.76 18.11 -9.63
C GLU A 140 -0.69 17.03 -9.46
N GLU A 141 -0.58 16.15 -10.46
CA GLU A 141 0.45 15.12 -10.49
C GLU A 141 1.84 15.74 -10.34
N LYS A 142 2.66 15.10 -9.53
CA LYS A 142 4.04 15.48 -9.25
C LYS A 142 4.99 14.37 -9.64
N GLU A 143 6.27 14.71 -9.72
CA GLU A 143 7.33 13.73 -9.87
C GLU A 143 8.43 14.03 -8.86
N THR A 144 8.86 12.99 -8.13
CA THR A 144 9.94 13.07 -7.16
C THR A 144 10.83 11.85 -7.34
N ASP A 145 12.10 12.08 -7.62
CA ASP A 145 13.08 11.00 -7.80
C ASP A 145 12.64 9.94 -8.84
N GLY A 146 11.99 10.41 -9.91
CA GLY A 146 11.53 9.56 -11.00
C GLY A 146 10.19 8.88 -10.77
N ILE A 147 9.57 9.07 -9.62
CA ILE A 147 8.26 8.53 -9.30
C ILE A 147 7.19 9.59 -9.55
N ARG A 148 6.22 9.27 -10.40
CA ARG A 148 5.08 10.12 -10.69
C ARG A 148 3.92 9.74 -9.78
N TYR A 149 3.27 10.73 -9.17
CA TYR A 149 2.16 10.46 -8.25
C TYR A 149 1.26 11.68 -8.10
N THR A 150 0.02 11.41 -7.71
CA THR A 150 -0.94 12.46 -7.33
C THR A 150 -1.19 12.36 -5.83
N PRO A 151 -0.82 13.39 -5.04
CA PRO A 151 -1.16 13.40 -3.61
C PRO A 151 -2.66 13.49 -3.41
N MET A 152 -3.20 12.62 -2.57
CA MET A 152 -4.64 12.54 -2.31
C MET A 152 -4.93 12.41 -0.82
N ILE A 153 -6.16 12.75 -0.43
CA ILE A 153 -6.61 12.68 0.95
C ILE A 153 -8.04 12.14 1.01
N ILE A 154 -8.32 11.39 2.07
CA ILE A 154 -9.68 10.99 2.43
C ILE A 154 -9.95 11.36 3.89
N ARG A 155 -11.17 11.77 4.18
CA ARG A 155 -11.65 11.98 5.56
C ARG A 155 -12.45 10.79 6.00
N LEU A 156 -12.12 10.30 7.19
CA LEU A 156 -12.74 9.09 7.74
C LEU A 156 -14.02 9.41 8.50
#